data_8e4ade5883791890f6f76f02cc98488c
#
_entry.id   8e4ade5883791890f6f76f02cc98488c
#
_cell.length_a   1.000
_cell.length_b   1.000
_cell.length_c   1.000
_cell.angle_alpha   90.00
_cell.angle_beta   90.00
_cell.angle_gamma   90.00
#
_symmetry.space_group_name_H-M   'P 1'
#
loop_
_entity.id
_entity.type
_entity.pdbx_description
1 polymer ?
#
loop_
_entity_poly.entity_id
_entity_poly.type
_entity_poly.pdbx_seq_one_letter_code
_entity_poly.pdbx_strand_id
1 'polypeptide(L)'
;HQLLYQGAKDYYIPLWLESCVELPLKATTKGAKEDLRRIRKHQLTYELSTDLEALQDFYNNMYLATIHARHEKSAVSSSFEEFSGVVSSSDNKLLLVKHGETAIAGVVLQMTAVPRLWIAGIRDSSNTYRRMGAVGATYHFPAQYLTEQGYRQMSLGRSRSFFNDGVLQYKAKWNHHLSGFDKDGMVVKMLTAS
;
A
#
# COMPACT_ATOMS: atom_id res chain seq x y z
N HIS A 1 14.29 5.44 23.85
CA HIS A 1 12.82 5.49 23.81
C HIS A 1 12.12 4.78 24.98
N GLN A 2 12.81 3.95 25.77
CA GLN A 2 12.28 3.39 27.02
C GLN A 2 12.01 4.45 28.13
N LEU A 3 12.53 5.66 27.97
CA LEU A 3 12.44 6.72 28.99
C LEU A 3 11.08 7.47 29.01
N LEU A 4 10.19 7.26 28.05
CA LEU A 4 8.88 7.90 28.02
C LEU A 4 7.79 7.10 28.76
N TYR A 5 8.08 5.88 29.18
CA TYR A 5 7.17 5.04 29.96
C TYR A 5 7.49 5.16 31.45
N GLN A 6 7.21 6.32 32.06
CA GLN A 6 7.49 6.52 33.48
C GLN A 6 6.31 6.17 34.42
N GLY A 7 5.25 5.58 33.93
CA GLY A 7 4.14 5.17 34.77
C GLY A 7 3.27 4.06 34.16
N ALA A 8 2.71 3.21 34.99
CA ALA A 8 1.79 2.13 34.59
C ALA A 8 0.47 2.64 33.93
N LYS A 9 0.34 3.94 33.69
CA LYS A 9 -0.85 4.60 33.14
C LYS A 9 -0.59 5.38 31.85
N ASP A 10 0.63 5.33 31.30
CA ASP A 10 0.98 6.03 30.07
C ASP A 10 0.95 5.05 28.90
N TYR A 11 0.23 5.42 27.84
CA TYR A 11 0.15 4.66 26.59
C TYR A 11 0.85 5.44 25.47
N TYR A 12 1.78 4.79 24.79
CA TYR A 12 2.40 5.34 23.60
C TYR A 12 1.64 4.86 22.36
N ILE A 13 1.15 5.81 21.56
CA ILE A 13 0.47 5.56 20.29
C ILE A 13 1.38 6.08 19.17
N PRO A 14 2.05 5.22 18.38
CA PRO A 14 2.86 5.67 17.26
C PRO A 14 1.98 6.32 16.20
N LEU A 15 2.50 7.28 15.44
CA LEU A 15 1.76 7.89 14.31
C LEU A 15 1.58 6.89 13.17
N TRP A 16 2.60 6.06 12.91
CA TRP A 16 2.59 5.12 11.81
C TRP A 16 2.98 3.71 12.27
N LEU A 17 2.30 2.73 11.70
CA LEU A 17 2.61 1.32 11.82
C LEU A 17 3.12 0.80 10.48
N GLU A 18 4.19 0.04 10.49
CA GLU A 18 4.68 -0.70 9.33
C GLU A 18 4.14 -2.12 9.34
N SER A 19 3.78 -2.61 8.17
CA SER A 19 3.17 -3.92 8.01
C SER A 19 3.91 -4.74 6.97
N CYS A 20 4.10 -6.02 7.23
CA CYS A 20 4.64 -6.99 6.29
C CYS A 20 3.71 -8.19 6.12
N VAL A 21 3.90 -8.91 5.03
CA VAL A 21 3.27 -10.21 4.76
C VAL A 21 4.34 -11.21 4.34
N GLU A 22 4.11 -12.47 4.70
CA GLU A 22 4.89 -13.58 4.19
C GLU A 22 4.50 -13.91 2.75
N LEU A 23 5.48 -14.35 1.96
CA LEU A 23 5.30 -14.81 0.59
C LEU A 23 5.52 -16.32 0.49
N PRO A 24 4.76 -17.04 -0.33
CA PRO A 24 3.65 -16.58 -1.16
C PRO A 24 2.45 -16.11 -0.35
N LEU A 25 1.79 -15.05 -0.83
CA LEU A 25 0.66 -14.43 -0.16
C LEU A 25 -0.53 -15.39 -0.06
N LYS A 26 -1.01 -15.63 1.17
CA LYS A 26 -2.12 -16.55 1.42
C LYS A 26 -3.42 -15.79 1.69
N ALA A 27 -4.40 -15.97 0.83
CA ALA A 27 -5.75 -15.40 1.01
C ALA A 27 -6.59 -16.29 1.95
N THR A 28 -6.41 -16.17 3.24
CA THR A 28 -7.15 -16.97 4.23
C THR A 28 -8.45 -16.31 4.66
N THR A 29 -8.51 -14.99 4.67
CA THR A 29 -9.70 -14.23 5.06
C THR A 29 -10.77 -14.21 3.95
N LYS A 30 -12.05 -14.06 4.35
CA LYS A 30 -13.16 -13.90 3.41
C LYS A 30 -12.94 -12.71 2.46
N GLY A 31 -12.42 -11.60 2.99
CA GLY A 31 -12.16 -10.40 2.18
C GLY A 31 -11.07 -10.60 1.13
N ALA A 32 -9.95 -11.25 1.47
CA ALA A 32 -8.91 -11.57 0.51
C ALA A 32 -9.38 -12.57 -0.56
N LYS A 33 -10.13 -13.59 -0.16
CA LYS A 33 -10.75 -14.56 -1.10
C LYS A 33 -11.68 -13.85 -2.09
N GLU A 34 -12.48 -12.89 -1.62
CA GLU A 34 -13.36 -12.11 -2.48
C GLU A 34 -12.56 -11.21 -3.45
N ASP A 35 -11.48 -10.58 -3.01
CA ASP A 35 -10.61 -9.81 -3.89
C ASP A 35 -10.01 -10.72 -4.99
N LEU A 36 -9.51 -11.92 -4.65
CA LEU A 36 -9.03 -12.89 -5.65
C LEU A 36 -10.13 -13.38 -6.60
N ARG A 37 -11.35 -13.56 -6.10
CA ARG A 37 -12.50 -13.93 -6.93
C ARG A 37 -12.80 -12.85 -7.97
N ARG A 38 -12.74 -11.56 -7.57
CA ARG A 38 -12.96 -10.43 -8.48
C ARG A 38 -11.85 -10.32 -9.53
N ILE A 39 -10.60 -10.43 -9.12
CA ILE A 39 -9.45 -10.44 -10.03
C ILE A 39 -9.65 -11.49 -11.13
N ARG A 40 -9.98 -12.73 -10.74
CA ARG A 40 -10.23 -13.82 -11.71
C ARG A 40 -11.45 -13.58 -12.57
N LYS A 41 -12.58 -13.14 -11.96
CA LYS A 41 -13.83 -12.86 -12.69
C LYS A 41 -13.63 -11.84 -13.78
N HIS A 42 -12.85 -10.79 -13.52
CA HIS A 42 -12.59 -9.71 -14.47
C HIS A 42 -11.31 -9.92 -15.27
N GLN A 43 -10.69 -11.11 -15.18
CA GLN A 43 -9.49 -11.47 -15.94
C GLN A 43 -8.39 -10.42 -15.83
N LEU A 44 -8.21 -9.86 -14.62
CA LEU A 44 -7.17 -8.87 -14.40
C LEU A 44 -5.79 -9.53 -14.54
N THR A 45 -4.89 -8.83 -15.21
CA THR A 45 -3.50 -9.20 -15.39
C THR A 45 -2.58 -8.11 -14.87
N TYR A 46 -1.28 -8.31 -14.96
CA TYR A 46 -0.31 -7.25 -14.66
C TYR A 46 0.79 -7.19 -15.70
N GLU A 47 1.39 -6.02 -15.77
CA GLU A 47 2.54 -5.72 -16.60
C GLU A 47 3.54 -4.90 -15.79
N LEU A 48 4.82 -5.19 -15.95
CA LEU A 48 5.89 -4.35 -15.41
C LEU A 48 6.30 -3.36 -16.48
N SER A 49 6.41 -2.10 -16.12
CA SER A 49 6.85 -1.05 -17.03
C SER A 49 8.01 -0.24 -16.43
N THR A 50 8.95 0.12 -17.30
CA THR A 50 9.98 1.12 -17.06
C THR A 50 9.83 2.32 -17.99
N ASP A 51 8.78 2.31 -18.80
CA ASP A 51 8.51 3.34 -19.79
C ASP A 51 8.06 4.64 -19.13
N LEU A 52 8.62 5.76 -19.59
CA LEU A 52 8.34 7.08 -19.06
C LEU A 52 6.88 7.50 -19.29
N GLU A 53 6.28 7.12 -20.42
CA GLU A 53 4.88 7.42 -20.73
C GLU A 53 3.95 6.68 -19.75
N ALA A 54 4.23 5.40 -19.50
CA ALA A 54 3.48 4.60 -18.54
C ALA A 54 3.61 5.14 -17.12
N LEU A 55 4.80 5.62 -16.75
CA LEU A 55 5.05 6.25 -15.46
C LEU A 55 4.29 7.57 -15.32
N GLN A 56 4.24 8.37 -16.36
CA GLN A 56 3.51 9.64 -16.41
C GLN A 56 1.99 9.42 -16.35
N ASP A 57 1.48 8.41 -17.09
CA ASP A 57 0.07 8.01 -17.03
C ASP A 57 -0.30 7.53 -15.62
N PHE A 58 0.51 6.69 -15.00
CA PHE A 58 0.29 6.25 -13.62
C PHE A 58 0.28 7.43 -12.65
N TYR A 59 1.26 8.33 -12.74
CA TYR A 59 1.35 9.49 -11.86
C TYR A 59 0.11 10.39 -11.96
N ASN A 60 -0.27 10.79 -13.18
CA ASN A 60 -1.36 11.74 -13.40
C ASN A 60 -2.74 11.11 -13.16
N ASN A 61 -2.99 9.94 -13.73
CA ASN A 61 -4.34 9.37 -13.83
C ASN A 61 -4.66 8.34 -12.74
N MET A 62 -3.67 7.86 -11.99
CA MET A 62 -3.89 6.88 -10.91
C MET A 62 -3.45 7.42 -9.56
N TYR A 63 -2.19 7.87 -9.43
CA TYR A 63 -1.65 8.35 -8.15
C TYR A 63 -2.31 9.65 -7.71
N LEU A 64 -2.20 10.72 -8.49
CA LEU A 64 -2.82 12.01 -8.15
C LEU A 64 -4.33 11.91 -8.01
N ALA A 65 -5.01 11.18 -8.91
CA ALA A 65 -6.45 10.94 -8.82
C ALA A 65 -6.83 10.27 -7.49
N THR A 66 -6.03 9.30 -7.02
CA THR A 66 -6.27 8.61 -5.75
C THR A 66 -6.03 9.52 -4.54
N ILE A 67 -5.00 10.36 -4.58
CA ILE A 67 -4.70 11.31 -3.50
C ILE A 67 -5.77 12.38 -3.40
N HIS A 68 -6.13 13.03 -4.50
CA HIS A 68 -7.14 14.08 -4.53
C HIS A 68 -8.50 13.58 -4.04
N ALA A 69 -8.87 12.34 -4.38
CA ALA A 69 -10.12 11.75 -3.90
C ALA A 69 -10.13 11.44 -2.40
N ARG A 70 -8.95 11.34 -1.74
CA ARG A 70 -8.85 11.02 -0.30
C ARG A 70 -8.62 12.23 0.57
N HIS A 71 -7.90 13.22 0.11
CA HIS A 71 -7.36 14.32 0.91
C HIS A 71 -7.79 15.71 0.44
N GLU A 72 -8.66 15.79 -0.56
CA GLU A 72 -9.11 17.04 -1.16
C GLU A 72 -7.93 17.97 -1.52
N LYS A 73 -8.06 19.28 -1.21
CA LYS A 73 -7.06 20.29 -1.58
C LYS A 73 -5.82 20.34 -0.67
N SER A 74 -5.79 19.56 0.43
CA SER A 74 -4.69 19.59 1.42
C SER A 74 -3.60 18.53 1.19
N ALA A 75 -3.72 17.74 0.13
CA ALA A 75 -2.72 16.72 -0.16
C ALA A 75 -1.44 17.35 -0.73
N VAL A 76 -0.34 17.20 -0.01
CA VAL A 76 1.00 17.46 -0.55
C VAL A 76 1.41 16.26 -1.37
N SER A 77 1.49 16.40 -2.68
CA SER A 77 2.04 15.39 -3.59
C SER A 77 3.45 15.80 -4.00
N SER A 78 4.37 14.84 -4.12
CA SER A 78 5.66 15.06 -4.77
C SER A 78 5.46 15.50 -6.22
N SER A 79 6.37 16.31 -6.75
CA SER A 79 6.37 16.63 -8.18
C SER A 79 6.61 15.38 -9.03
N PHE A 80 6.24 15.42 -10.32
CA PHE A 80 6.52 14.30 -11.23
C PHE A 80 8.03 14.02 -11.34
N GLU A 81 8.85 15.06 -11.30
CA GLU A 81 10.31 14.95 -11.37
C GLU A 81 10.86 14.18 -10.16
N GLU A 82 10.44 14.55 -8.94
CA GLU A 82 10.82 13.82 -7.73
C GLU A 82 10.33 12.37 -7.76
N PHE A 83 9.08 12.16 -8.16
CA PHE A 83 8.47 10.84 -8.28
C PHE A 83 9.21 9.97 -9.29
N SER A 84 9.42 10.47 -10.52
CA SER A 84 10.11 9.74 -11.59
C SER A 84 11.58 9.49 -11.24
N GLY A 85 12.24 10.44 -10.58
CA GLY A 85 13.59 10.29 -10.07
C GLY A 85 13.72 9.12 -9.09
N VAL A 86 12.79 8.98 -8.14
CA VAL A 86 12.78 7.84 -7.21
C VAL A 86 12.54 6.51 -7.93
N VAL A 87 11.62 6.47 -8.90
CA VAL A 87 11.34 5.23 -9.65
C VAL A 87 12.51 4.84 -10.52
N SER A 88 13.19 5.80 -11.14
CA SER A 88 14.31 5.55 -12.07
C SER A 88 15.67 5.37 -11.39
N SER A 89 15.83 5.81 -10.14
CA SER A 89 17.12 5.84 -9.43
C SER A 89 17.58 4.49 -8.87
N SER A 90 16.75 3.46 -8.94
CA SER A 90 17.02 2.14 -8.36
C SER A 90 16.31 1.05 -9.16
N ASP A 91 16.47 -0.22 -8.75
CA ASP A 91 15.72 -1.35 -9.33
C ASP A 91 14.21 -1.31 -9.08
N ASN A 92 13.66 -0.14 -8.71
CA ASN A 92 12.23 0.03 -8.49
C ASN A 92 11.43 -0.33 -9.74
N LYS A 93 10.23 -0.85 -9.54
CA LYS A 93 9.36 -1.33 -10.63
C LYS A 93 8.00 -0.65 -10.54
N LEU A 94 7.50 -0.18 -11.66
CA LEU A 94 6.08 0.14 -11.81
C LEU A 94 5.36 -1.12 -12.28
N LEU A 95 4.44 -1.61 -11.46
CA LEU A 95 3.53 -2.69 -11.81
C LEU A 95 2.16 -2.10 -12.12
N LEU A 96 1.69 -2.29 -13.34
CA LEU A 96 0.37 -1.86 -13.82
C LEU A 96 -0.59 -3.05 -13.77
N VAL A 97 -1.77 -2.83 -13.22
CA VAL A 97 -2.90 -3.78 -13.24
C VAL A 97 -3.73 -3.51 -14.48
N LYS A 98 -3.89 -4.51 -15.32
CA LYS A 98 -4.58 -4.42 -16.61
C LYS A 98 -5.95 -5.09 -16.57
N HIS A 99 -6.89 -4.50 -17.31
CA HIS A 99 -8.14 -5.12 -17.73
C HIS A 99 -8.21 -5.02 -19.25
N GLY A 100 -7.96 -6.11 -19.96
CA GLY A 100 -7.61 -6.07 -21.37
C GLY A 100 -6.39 -5.19 -21.60
N GLU A 101 -6.46 -4.28 -22.55
CA GLU A 101 -5.36 -3.35 -22.86
C GLU A 101 -5.29 -2.14 -21.91
N THR A 102 -6.30 -1.93 -21.06
CA THR A 102 -6.38 -0.74 -20.22
C THR A 102 -5.68 -0.96 -18.86
N ALA A 103 -4.74 -0.11 -18.50
CA ALA A 103 -4.18 -0.05 -17.16
C ALA A 103 -5.19 0.64 -16.23
N ILE A 104 -5.78 -0.11 -15.29
CA ILE A 104 -6.84 0.36 -14.38
C ILE A 104 -6.34 0.73 -12.99
N ALA A 105 -5.15 0.28 -12.63
CA ALA A 105 -4.46 0.59 -11.39
C ALA A 105 -2.96 0.38 -11.55
N GLY A 106 -2.19 0.85 -10.60
CA GLY A 106 -0.76 0.59 -10.57
C GLY A 106 -0.21 0.68 -9.16
N VAL A 107 1.00 0.17 -8.99
CA VAL A 107 1.76 0.24 -7.76
C VAL A 107 3.26 0.32 -8.06
N VAL A 108 3.95 1.18 -7.35
CA VAL A 108 5.41 1.24 -7.39
C VAL A 108 5.97 0.35 -6.29
N LEU A 109 6.82 -0.58 -6.71
CA LEU A 109 7.60 -1.45 -5.85
C LEU A 109 8.98 -0.85 -5.62
N GLN A 110 9.32 -0.54 -4.39
CA GLN A 110 10.69 -0.25 -3.98
C GLN A 110 11.41 -1.56 -3.71
N MET A 111 12.44 -1.83 -4.52
CA MET A 111 13.21 -3.08 -4.45
C MET A 111 14.34 -2.92 -3.43
N THR A 112 14.02 -3.25 -2.18
CA THR A 112 14.95 -3.26 -1.04
C THR A 112 15.13 -4.70 -0.55
N ALA A 113 15.91 -4.93 0.53
CA ALA A 113 16.07 -6.26 1.12
C ALA A 113 14.72 -6.92 1.45
N VAL A 114 13.74 -6.15 1.91
CA VAL A 114 12.33 -6.53 1.97
C VAL A 114 11.57 -5.59 1.05
N PRO A 115 11.20 -6.03 -0.18
CA PRO A 115 10.53 -5.16 -1.14
C PRO A 115 9.26 -4.55 -0.57
N ARG A 116 8.98 -3.30 -0.94
CA ARG A 116 7.92 -2.50 -0.34
C ARG A 116 6.94 -1.99 -1.39
N LEU A 117 5.65 -2.09 -1.09
CA LEU A 117 4.61 -1.34 -1.80
C LEU A 117 4.73 0.13 -1.37
N TRP A 118 5.25 0.99 -2.26
CA TRP A 118 5.47 2.39 -1.92
C TRP A 118 4.24 3.24 -2.18
N ILE A 119 3.79 3.29 -3.42
CA ILE A 119 2.68 4.11 -3.87
C ILE A 119 1.77 3.24 -4.73
N ALA A 120 0.46 3.29 -4.47
CA ALA A 120 -0.55 2.65 -5.30
C ALA A 120 -1.63 3.65 -5.70
N GLY A 121 -2.13 3.51 -6.91
CA GLY A 121 -3.18 4.35 -7.45
C GLY A 121 -4.20 3.55 -8.27
N ILE A 122 -5.44 4.06 -8.30
CA ILE A 122 -6.53 3.53 -9.13
C ILE A 122 -6.87 4.60 -10.15
N ARG A 123 -6.94 4.22 -11.42
CA ARG A 123 -7.28 5.14 -12.52
C ARG A 123 -8.56 5.90 -12.20
N ASP A 124 -8.47 7.23 -12.29
CA ASP A 124 -9.56 8.18 -12.03
C ASP A 124 -10.23 8.00 -10.66
N SER A 125 -9.53 7.37 -9.72
CA SER A 125 -10.12 6.92 -8.43
C SER A 125 -11.46 6.17 -8.60
N SER A 126 -11.64 5.48 -9.71
CA SER A 126 -12.89 4.89 -10.18
C SER A 126 -13.44 3.82 -9.24
N ASN A 127 -14.69 3.98 -8.81
CA ASN A 127 -15.42 2.97 -8.05
C ASN A 127 -15.69 1.70 -8.86
N THR A 128 -15.82 1.82 -10.19
CA THR A 128 -15.97 0.65 -11.08
C THR A 128 -14.74 -0.24 -10.99
N TYR A 129 -13.55 0.31 -11.14
CA TYR A 129 -12.31 -0.46 -11.06
C TYR A 129 -12.08 -1.04 -9.65
N ARG A 130 -12.46 -0.32 -8.60
CA ARG A 130 -12.44 -0.86 -7.23
C ARG A 130 -13.34 -2.09 -7.08
N ARG A 131 -14.54 -2.06 -7.64
CA ARG A 131 -15.48 -3.20 -7.63
C ARG A 131 -14.98 -4.39 -8.45
N MET A 132 -14.20 -4.15 -9.49
CA MET A 132 -13.53 -5.18 -10.29
C MET A 132 -12.39 -5.88 -9.54
N GLY A 133 -11.93 -5.35 -8.42
CA GLY A 133 -10.85 -5.92 -7.61
C GLY A 133 -9.49 -5.24 -7.81
N ALA A 134 -9.45 -4.05 -8.44
CA ALA A 134 -8.21 -3.34 -8.72
C ALA A 134 -7.37 -3.09 -7.46
N VAL A 135 -8.00 -2.74 -6.32
CA VAL A 135 -7.27 -2.57 -5.05
C VAL A 135 -6.63 -3.88 -4.59
N GLY A 136 -7.38 -5.01 -4.64
CA GLY A 136 -6.82 -6.32 -4.31
C GLY A 136 -5.67 -6.72 -5.22
N ALA A 137 -5.78 -6.39 -6.50
CA ALA A 137 -4.76 -6.66 -7.50
C ALA A 137 -3.43 -5.95 -7.21
N THR A 138 -3.45 -4.71 -6.65
CA THR A 138 -2.23 -3.99 -6.25
C THR A 138 -1.53 -4.61 -5.02
N TYR A 139 -2.10 -5.60 -4.37
CA TYR A 139 -1.44 -6.43 -3.35
C TYR A 139 -1.08 -7.82 -3.90
N HIS A 140 -2.00 -8.43 -4.64
CA HIS A 140 -1.84 -9.80 -5.14
C HIS A 140 -0.74 -9.94 -6.19
N PHE A 141 -0.74 -9.11 -7.23
CA PHE A 141 0.24 -9.22 -8.31
C PHE A 141 1.66 -8.89 -7.89
N PRO A 142 1.92 -7.84 -7.08
CA PRO A 142 3.24 -7.66 -6.48
C PRO A 142 3.72 -8.87 -5.69
N ALA A 143 2.84 -9.45 -4.87
CA ALA A 143 3.19 -10.63 -4.10
C ALA A 143 3.50 -11.84 -4.98
N GLN A 144 2.74 -12.04 -6.07
CA GLN A 144 3.02 -13.07 -7.06
C GLN A 144 4.38 -12.84 -7.71
N TYR A 145 4.62 -11.66 -8.27
CA TYR A 145 5.88 -11.29 -8.89
C TYR A 145 7.07 -11.50 -7.94
N LEU A 146 6.99 -10.98 -6.73
CA LEU A 146 8.07 -11.09 -5.75
C LEU A 146 8.32 -12.54 -5.31
N THR A 147 7.27 -13.37 -5.24
CA THR A 147 7.41 -14.80 -4.98
C THR A 147 8.20 -15.49 -6.10
N GLU A 148 7.90 -15.18 -7.36
CA GLU A 148 8.60 -15.68 -8.54
C GLU A 148 10.08 -15.23 -8.57
N GLN A 149 10.38 -14.04 -8.00
CA GLN A 149 11.74 -13.54 -7.82
C GLN A 149 12.47 -14.12 -6.57
N GLY A 150 11.83 -15.02 -5.81
CA GLY A 150 12.43 -15.69 -4.66
C GLY A 150 12.37 -14.92 -3.34
N TYR A 151 11.66 -13.80 -3.28
CA TYR A 151 11.45 -13.10 -2.03
C TYR A 151 10.51 -13.87 -1.10
N ARG A 152 10.76 -13.76 0.22
CA ARG A 152 9.97 -14.45 1.25
C ARG A 152 9.04 -13.53 2.02
N GLN A 153 9.24 -12.22 1.89
CA GLN A 153 8.44 -11.20 2.57
C GLN A 153 8.24 -9.99 1.68
N MET A 154 7.17 -9.27 1.91
CA MET A 154 6.85 -8.00 1.27
C MET A 154 6.31 -7.01 2.29
N SER A 155 6.87 -5.81 2.34
CA SER A 155 6.32 -4.73 3.15
C SER A 155 5.12 -4.10 2.44
N LEU A 156 4.02 -3.97 3.17
CA LEU A 156 2.81 -3.27 2.71
C LEU A 156 2.88 -1.76 2.96
N GLY A 157 4.04 -1.27 3.44
CA GLY A 157 4.24 0.13 3.78
C GLY A 157 3.51 0.55 5.07
N ARG A 158 3.38 1.88 5.23
CA ARG A 158 2.84 2.50 6.45
C ARG A 158 1.32 2.60 6.44
N SER A 159 0.72 2.60 7.62
CA SER A 159 -0.68 2.98 7.89
C SER A 159 -0.76 3.69 9.22
N ARG A 160 -1.78 4.51 9.41
CA ARG A 160 -2.01 5.15 10.71
C ARG A 160 -2.34 4.09 11.76
N SER A 161 -1.99 4.35 13.03
CA SER A 161 -2.14 3.42 14.14
C SER A 161 -3.56 3.39 14.75
N PHE A 162 -4.56 3.81 14.00
CA PHE A 162 -5.94 3.82 14.45
C PHE A 162 -6.70 2.60 13.92
N PHE A 163 -7.49 1.93 14.78
CA PHE A 163 -8.28 0.76 14.41
C PHE A 163 -9.30 1.03 13.30
N ASN A 164 -9.76 2.26 13.16
CA ASN A 164 -10.68 2.68 12.10
C ASN A 164 -9.95 3.19 10.84
N ASP A 165 -8.62 3.13 10.78
CA ASP A 165 -7.89 3.46 9.55
C ASP A 165 -8.19 2.44 8.46
N GLY A 166 -8.77 2.92 7.36
CA GLY A 166 -9.20 2.04 6.26
C GLY A 166 -8.05 1.31 5.57
N VAL A 167 -6.84 1.87 5.58
CA VAL A 167 -5.64 1.23 5.00
C VAL A 167 -5.18 0.10 5.90
N LEU A 168 -5.12 0.32 7.21
CA LEU A 168 -4.76 -0.71 8.18
C LEU A 168 -5.74 -1.88 8.15
N GLN A 169 -7.06 -1.59 8.14
CA GLN A 169 -8.11 -2.60 8.02
C GLN A 169 -8.01 -3.37 6.70
N TYR A 170 -7.67 -2.69 5.60
CA TYR A 170 -7.49 -3.37 4.32
C TYR A 170 -6.29 -4.31 4.33
N LYS A 171 -5.16 -3.90 4.90
CA LYS A 171 -3.98 -4.74 5.07
C LYS A 171 -4.27 -5.98 5.93
N ALA A 172 -5.11 -5.85 6.96
CA ALA A 172 -5.52 -6.97 7.80
C ALA A 172 -6.20 -8.11 7.03
N LYS A 173 -6.84 -7.84 5.88
CA LYS A 173 -7.38 -8.88 5.00
C LYS A 173 -6.30 -9.86 4.53
N TRP A 174 -5.07 -9.40 4.36
CA TRP A 174 -3.95 -10.16 3.81
C TRP A 174 -3.07 -10.81 4.87
N ASN A 175 -3.57 -10.93 6.13
CA ASN A 175 -2.85 -11.51 7.26
C ASN A 175 -1.48 -10.85 7.49
N HIS A 176 -1.46 -9.54 7.44
CA HIS A 176 -0.24 -8.79 7.73
C HIS A 176 0.16 -8.96 9.20
N HIS A 177 1.42 -8.86 9.46
CA HIS A 177 1.96 -8.65 10.80
C HIS A 177 2.61 -7.26 10.87
N LEU A 178 2.64 -6.70 12.07
CA LEU A 178 3.34 -5.43 12.30
C LEU A 178 4.84 -5.73 12.36
N SER A 179 5.61 -5.07 11.49
CA SER A 179 7.06 -5.23 11.38
C SER A 179 7.83 -4.08 12.04
N GLY A 180 7.14 -2.98 12.34
CA GLY A 180 7.72 -1.82 12.98
C GLY A 180 6.69 -0.73 13.24
N PHE A 181 7.15 0.32 13.93
CA PHE A 181 6.37 1.53 14.15
C PHE A 181 7.29 2.74 14.17
N ASP A 182 6.73 3.91 13.89
CA ASP A 182 7.44 5.17 13.94
C ASP A 182 7.85 5.52 15.37
N LYS A 183 8.98 6.22 15.50
CA LYS A 183 9.43 6.79 16.78
C LYS A 183 8.61 8.02 17.18
N ASP A 184 7.96 8.65 16.20
CA ASP A 184 7.06 9.76 16.44
C ASP A 184 5.67 9.22 16.83
N GLY A 185 5.10 9.78 17.90
CA GLY A 185 3.83 9.30 18.42
C GLY A 185 3.26 10.22 19.49
N MET A 186 2.11 9.84 20.01
CA MET A 186 1.42 10.54 21.09
C MET A 186 1.53 9.73 22.38
N VAL A 187 1.74 10.43 23.49
CA VAL A 187 1.61 9.83 24.82
C VAL A 187 0.23 10.18 25.36
N VAL A 188 -0.58 9.16 25.65
CA VAL A 188 -1.88 9.30 26.26
C VAL A 188 -1.79 8.94 27.74
N LYS A 189 -2.13 9.87 28.61
CA LYS A 189 -2.16 9.67 30.07
C LYS A 189 -3.60 9.44 30.51
N MET A 190 -3.84 8.35 31.24
CA MET A 190 -5.11 8.17 31.92
C MET A 190 -5.13 8.99 33.21
N LEU A 191 -5.97 10.02 33.23
CA LEU A 191 -6.25 10.76 34.45
C LEU A 191 -7.29 9.96 35.24
N THR A 192 -6.88 9.44 36.40
CA THR A 192 -7.85 8.91 37.37
C THR A 192 -8.42 10.11 38.13
N ALA A 193 -9.76 10.27 38.09
CA ALA A 193 -10.42 11.17 39.02
C ALA A 193 -10.12 10.72 40.45
N SER A 194 -9.60 11.63 41.27
CA SER A 194 -9.42 11.47 42.71
C SER A 194 -10.73 11.61 43.40
#